data_dcaedb4aea03595bba1b47ed5d183991
#
_entry.id   dcaedb4aea03595bba1b47ed5d183991
#
_cell.length_a   1.000
_cell.length_b   1.000
_cell.length_c   1.000
_cell.angle_alpha   90.00
_cell.angle_beta   90.00
_cell.angle_gamma   90.00
#
_symmetry.space_group_name_H-M   'P 1'
#
loop_
_entity.id
_entity.type
_entity.pdbx_description
1 polymer ?
#
loop_
_entity_poly.entity_id
_entity_poly.type
_entity_poly.pdbx_seq_one_letter_code
_entity_poly.pdbx_strand_id
1 'polypeptide(L)'
;MKIVGKEKVIKAGMMEQIKREISVMKMVCHPNIVELHEVMASKSKVYFAMELVKGGELFNKIAKGKLREDVARSYFQQLISAVDFCHSRGVYHRDLKPENLLLDEDGNLKVTDFGLSAFSDHLRQDGLLHTTCGTPAYVAPEVIGKKGYDGAKADIWSCGVILYVLLAGFLP
;
A
#
# COMPACT_ATOMS: atom_id res chain seq x y z
N MET A 1 11.47 -12.35 0.10
CA MET A 1 11.03 -12.84 -1.24
C MET A 1 9.54 -13.17 -1.20
N LYS A 2 8.72 -12.57 -2.10
CA LYS A 2 7.29 -12.92 -2.28
C LYS A 2 7.19 -13.92 -3.43
N ILE A 3 6.46 -15.03 -3.23
CA ILE A 3 6.32 -16.11 -4.21
C ILE A 3 4.85 -16.27 -4.57
N VAL A 4 4.52 -16.21 -5.85
CA VAL A 4 3.15 -16.29 -6.36
C VAL A 4 3.03 -17.45 -7.35
N GLY A 5 2.10 -18.37 -7.11
CA GLY A 5 1.83 -19.52 -7.98
C GLY A 5 1.04 -19.11 -9.23
N LYS A 6 1.59 -19.32 -10.43
CA LYS A 6 0.95 -18.94 -11.71
C LYS A 6 -0.41 -19.58 -11.90
N GLU A 7 -0.58 -20.84 -11.52
CA GLU A 7 -1.85 -21.55 -11.67
C GLU A 7 -2.99 -20.87 -10.88
N LYS A 8 -2.72 -20.47 -9.63
CA LYS A 8 -3.69 -19.73 -8.80
C LYS A 8 -4.04 -18.38 -9.40
N VAL A 9 -3.02 -17.66 -9.90
CA VAL A 9 -3.20 -16.34 -10.54
C VAL A 9 -4.02 -16.44 -11.83
N ILE A 10 -3.74 -17.43 -12.66
CA ILE A 10 -4.47 -17.66 -13.92
C ILE A 10 -5.93 -18.05 -13.62
N LYS A 11 -6.15 -19.01 -12.71
CA LYS A 11 -7.52 -19.45 -12.31
C LYS A 11 -8.34 -18.31 -11.71
N ALA A 12 -7.69 -17.38 -10.99
CA ALA A 12 -8.34 -16.21 -10.39
C ALA A 12 -8.46 -15.01 -11.36
N GLY A 13 -7.95 -15.10 -12.59
CA GLY A 13 -7.94 -13.97 -13.53
C GLY A 13 -7.07 -12.79 -13.11
N MET A 14 -6.08 -13.00 -12.21
CA MET A 14 -5.29 -11.94 -11.58
C MET A 14 -3.96 -11.63 -12.30
N MET A 15 -3.77 -12.11 -13.54
CA MET A 15 -2.52 -11.95 -14.28
C MET A 15 -2.17 -10.47 -14.51
N GLU A 16 -3.17 -9.67 -14.89
CA GLU A 16 -3.00 -8.23 -15.11
C GLU A 16 -2.69 -7.49 -13.79
N GLN A 17 -3.24 -7.96 -12.68
CA GLN A 17 -2.95 -7.40 -11.36
C GLN A 17 -1.47 -7.62 -10.98
N ILE A 18 -0.93 -8.82 -11.22
CA ILE A 18 0.50 -9.12 -10.97
C ILE A 18 1.41 -8.28 -11.88
N LYS A 19 1.09 -8.15 -13.15
CA LYS A 19 1.86 -7.27 -14.06
C LYS A 19 1.85 -5.83 -13.59
N ARG A 20 0.69 -5.34 -13.14
CA ARG A 20 0.52 -3.99 -12.58
C ARG A 20 1.34 -3.80 -11.34
N GLU A 21 1.28 -4.72 -10.37
CA GLU A 21 2.08 -4.67 -9.15
C GLU A 21 3.58 -4.55 -9.49
N ILE A 22 4.07 -5.37 -10.44
CA ILE A 22 5.46 -5.30 -10.91
C ILE A 22 5.77 -3.93 -11.51
N SER A 23 4.90 -3.40 -12.36
CA SER A 23 5.10 -2.10 -13.01
C SER A 23 5.14 -0.96 -11.99
N VAL A 24 4.22 -0.95 -11.02
CA VAL A 24 4.19 0.02 -9.92
C VAL A 24 5.47 -0.07 -9.12
N MET A 25 5.84 -1.25 -8.62
CA MET A 25 7.01 -1.42 -7.77
C MET A 25 8.33 -1.06 -8.47
N LYS A 26 8.41 -1.18 -9.80
CA LYS A 26 9.56 -0.71 -10.59
C LYS A 26 9.61 0.82 -10.74
N MET A 27 8.46 1.49 -10.66
CA MET A 27 8.35 2.93 -10.83
C MET A 27 8.56 3.69 -9.51
N VAL A 28 8.19 3.08 -8.37
CA VAL A 28 8.24 3.72 -7.06
C VAL A 28 9.53 3.34 -6.33
N CYS A 29 10.54 4.20 -6.40
CA CYS A 29 11.79 4.08 -5.63
C CYS A 29 11.87 5.26 -4.65
N HIS A 30 11.67 4.98 -3.35
CA HIS A 30 11.62 5.99 -2.29
C HIS A 30 12.09 5.38 -0.96
N PRO A 31 12.79 6.11 -0.07
CA PRO A 31 13.30 5.57 1.19
C PRO A 31 12.25 4.95 2.10
N ASN A 32 10.99 5.39 2.00
CA ASN A 32 9.87 4.85 2.78
C ASN A 32 8.95 3.92 1.99
N ILE A 33 9.44 3.31 0.92
CA ILE A 33 8.74 2.27 0.14
C ILE A 33 9.67 1.06 0.02
N VAL A 34 9.12 -0.15 0.18
CA VAL A 34 9.88 -1.40 0.00
C VAL A 34 10.35 -1.52 -1.44
N GLU A 35 11.67 -1.61 -1.64
CA GLU A 35 12.27 -1.68 -2.97
C GLU A 35 12.09 -3.06 -3.60
N LEU A 36 11.74 -3.09 -4.89
CA LEU A 36 11.75 -4.29 -5.72
C LEU A 36 13.11 -4.40 -6.44
N HIS A 37 13.93 -5.37 -6.06
CA HIS A 37 15.22 -5.59 -6.69
C HIS A 37 15.10 -6.34 -8.02
N GLU A 38 14.34 -7.43 -8.05
CA GLU A 38 14.23 -8.31 -9.23
C GLU A 38 12.90 -9.07 -9.26
N VAL A 39 12.45 -9.40 -10.48
CA VAL A 39 11.33 -10.31 -10.71
C VAL A 39 11.81 -11.48 -11.55
N MET A 40 11.70 -12.67 -11.00
CA MET A 40 12.05 -13.92 -11.67
C MET A 40 10.80 -14.75 -11.92
N ALA A 41 10.80 -15.55 -12.99
CA ALA A 41 9.69 -16.44 -13.31
C ALA A 41 10.18 -17.84 -13.67
N SER A 42 9.52 -18.85 -13.10
CA SER A 42 9.62 -20.25 -13.54
C SER A 42 8.37 -20.67 -14.32
N LYS A 43 8.29 -21.94 -14.71
CA LYS A 43 7.09 -22.49 -15.35
C LYS A 43 5.82 -22.30 -14.48
N SER A 44 5.94 -22.45 -13.16
CA SER A 44 4.80 -22.49 -12.22
C SER A 44 4.70 -21.32 -11.26
N LYS A 45 5.75 -20.48 -11.13
CA LYS A 45 5.82 -19.44 -10.09
C LYS A 45 6.40 -18.13 -10.62
N VAL A 46 6.01 -17.02 -9.99
CA VAL A 46 6.66 -15.71 -10.08
C VAL A 46 7.27 -15.39 -8.72
N TYR A 47 8.49 -14.90 -8.72
CA TYR A 47 9.29 -14.57 -7.54
C TYR A 47 9.58 -13.06 -7.56
N PHE A 48 9.24 -12.38 -6.48
CA PHE A 48 9.60 -10.98 -6.26
C PHE A 48 10.75 -10.95 -5.26
N ALA A 49 11.95 -10.59 -5.70
CA ALA A 49 13.07 -10.29 -4.82
C ALA A 49 12.95 -8.83 -4.39
N MET A 50 12.65 -8.62 -3.10
CA MET A 50 12.41 -7.30 -2.53
C MET A 50 13.37 -7.04 -1.37
N GLU A 51 13.55 -5.78 -1.03
CA GLU A 51 14.21 -5.34 0.20
C GLU A 51 13.75 -6.16 1.40
N LEU A 52 14.69 -6.57 2.25
CA LEU A 52 14.40 -7.28 3.49
C LEU A 52 14.19 -6.27 4.62
N VAL A 53 12.96 -6.11 5.06
CA VAL A 53 12.58 -5.22 6.15
C VAL A 53 12.42 -6.04 7.43
N LYS A 54 13.31 -5.86 8.42
CA LYS A 54 13.45 -6.77 9.58
C LYS A 54 12.77 -6.30 10.87
N GLY A 55 12.38 -5.03 10.99
CA GLY A 55 11.73 -4.47 12.18
C GLY A 55 10.27 -4.88 12.38
N GLY A 56 9.70 -5.64 11.40
CA GLY A 56 8.34 -6.15 11.46
C GLY A 56 7.28 -5.13 11.08
N GLU A 57 6.01 -5.46 11.34
CA GLU A 57 4.86 -4.61 11.00
C GLU A 57 4.66 -3.50 12.05
N LEU A 58 4.31 -2.30 11.60
CA LEU A 58 3.91 -1.19 12.48
C LEU A 58 2.70 -1.58 13.34
N PHE A 59 1.81 -2.43 12.80
CA PHE A 59 0.67 -3.00 13.52
C PHE A 59 1.08 -3.64 14.86
N ASN A 60 2.19 -4.37 14.90
CA ASN A 60 2.67 -5.03 16.13
C ASN A 60 3.12 -4.04 17.22
N LYS A 61 3.48 -2.80 16.87
CA LYS A 61 3.74 -1.73 17.83
C LYS A 61 2.43 -1.15 18.38
N ILE A 62 1.45 -0.92 17.50
CA ILE A 62 0.14 -0.37 17.87
C ILE A 62 -0.63 -1.37 18.75
N ALA A 63 -0.52 -2.66 18.48
CA ALA A 63 -1.15 -3.72 19.30
C ALA A 63 -0.70 -3.72 20.77
N LYS A 64 0.44 -3.10 21.08
CA LYS A 64 0.94 -2.89 22.46
C LYS A 64 0.36 -1.65 23.14
N GLY A 65 -0.43 -0.86 22.44
CA GLY A 65 -1.06 0.38 22.88
C GLY A 65 -0.73 1.57 21.98
N LYS A 66 -1.37 2.71 22.27
CA LYS A 66 -1.15 3.96 21.54
C LYS A 66 0.31 4.40 21.58
N LEU A 67 0.75 5.05 20.54
CA LEU A 67 2.09 5.62 20.46
C LEU A 67 2.12 7.02 21.10
N ARG A 68 3.31 7.44 21.54
CA ARG A 68 3.55 8.84 21.89
C ARG A 68 3.40 9.71 20.65
N GLU A 69 2.95 10.94 20.83
CA GLU A 69 2.68 11.87 19.71
C GLU A 69 3.91 12.10 18.81
N ASP A 70 5.09 12.28 19.42
CA ASP A 70 6.33 12.50 18.67
C ASP A 70 6.69 11.29 17.76
N VAL A 71 6.49 10.07 18.26
CA VAL A 71 6.71 8.83 17.49
C VAL A 71 5.65 8.67 16.39
N ALA A 72 4.38 8.90 16.72
CA ALA A 72 3.28 8.85 15.75
C ALA A 72 3.49 9.88 14.62
N ARG A 73 3.91 11.11 14.98
CA ARG A 73 4.25 12.18 14.04
C ARG A 73 5.37 11.77 13.08
N SER A 74 6.44 11.16 13.59
CA SER A 74 7.56 10.69 12.78
C SER A 74 7.12 9.65 11.75
N TYR A 75 6.34 8.64 12.17
CA TYR A 75 5.82 7.63 11.24
C TYR A 75 4.83 8.23 10.23
N PHE A 76 3.96 9.13 10.68
CA PHE A 76 2.99 9.77 9.81
C PHE A 76 3.66 10.64 8.73
N GLN A 77 4.70 11.40 9.07
CA GLN A 77 5.47 12.19 8.11
C GLN A 77 6.11 11.30 7.04
N GLN A 78 6.68 10.15 7.43
CA GLN A 78 7.27 9.19 6.51
C GLN A 78 6.20 8.54 5.60
N LEU A 79 5.03 8.20 6.15
CA LEU A 79 3.90 7.70 5.38
C LEU A 79 3.45 8.72 4.33
N ILE A 80 3.23 9.97 4.72
CA ILE A 80 2.79 11.03 3.80
C ILE A 80 3.84 11.27 2.71
N SER A 81 5.14 11.25 3.04
CA SER A 81 6.22 11.38 2.06
C SER A 81 6.17 10.27 1.01
N ALA A 82 5.95 9.02 1.42
CA ALA A 82 5.82 7.88 0.50
C ALA A 82 4.56 7.99 -0.38
N VAL A 83 3.43 8.39 0.20
CA VAL A 83 2.15 8.54 -0.50
C VAL A 83 2.20 9.69 -1.51
N ASP A 84 2.74 10.85 -1.13
CA ASP A 84 2.94 11.99 -2.02
C ASP A 84 3.83 11.62 -3.21
N PHE A 85 4.91 10.88 -2.95
CA PHE A 85 5.78 10.37 -4.01
C PHE A 85 5.04 9.44 -4.98
N CYS A 86 4.18 8.54 -4.50
CA CYS A 86 3.34 7.69 -5.34
C CYS A 86 2.38 8.54 -6.19
N HIS A 87 1.65 9.45 -5.55
CA HIS A 87 0.66 10.31 -6.21
C HIS A 87 1.29 11.20 -7.28
N SER A 88 2.49 11.74 -7.05
CA SER A 88 3.24 12.53 -8.04
C SER A 88 3.59 11.73 -9.30
N ARG A 89 3.55 10.41 -9.24
CA ARG A 89 3.76 9.47 -10.36
C ARG A 89 2.46 8.86 -10.88
N GLY A 90 1.31 9.38 -10.44
CA GLY A 90 0.01 8.86 -10.84
C GLY A 90 -0.27 7.45 -10.31
N VAL A 91 0.38 7.04 -9.21
CA VAL A 91 0.18 5.74 -8.54
C VAL A 91 -0.67 5.94 -7.30
N TYR A 92 -1.78 5.20 -7.19
CA TYR A 92 -2.67 5.17 -6.03
C TYR A 92 -2.59 3.81 -5.35
N HIS A 93 -2.34 3.77 -4.04
CA HIS A 93 -2.09 2.52 -3.30
C HIS A 93 -3.38 1.72 -3.06
N ARG A 94 -4.44 2.37 -2.58
CA ARG A 94 -5.81 1.87 -2.37
C ARG A 94 -6.01 0.83 -1.26
N ASP A 95 -4.96 0.44 -0.53
CA ASP A 95 -5.05 -0.46 0.63
C ASP A 95 -4.05 -0.07 1.72
N LEU A 96 -3.96 1.24 2.01
CA LEU A 96 -3.13 1.73 3.11
C LEU A 96 -3.75 1.33 4.44
N LYS A 97 -2.95 0.61 5.27
CA LYS A 97 -3.30 0.14 6.61
C LYS A 97 -2.04 -0.22 7.38
N PRO A 98 -2.05 -0.30 8.71
CA PRO A 98 -0.86 -0.59 9.52
C PRO A 98 -0.17 -1.91 9.20
N GLU A 99 -0.89 -2.91 8.69
CA GLU A 99 -0.36 -4.21 8.28
C GLU A 99 0.53 -4.10 7.02
N ASN A 100 0.29 -3.09 6.18
CA ASN A 100 1.07 -2.79 4.98
C ASN A 100 2.17 -1.76 5.24
N LEU A 101 2.43 -1.43 6.49
CA LEU A 101 3.50 -0.53 6.93
C LEU A 101 4.51 -1.32 7.75
N LEU A 102 5.70 -1.51 7.18
CA LEU A 102 6.79 -2.22 7.84
C LEU A 102 7.76 -1.23 8.47
N LEU A 103 8.59 -1.73 9.38
CA LEU A 103 9.69 -0.97 9.99
C LEU A 103 11.01 -1.65 9.65
N ASP A 104 12.01 -0.86 9.28
CA ASP A 104 13.37 -1.38 9.13
C ASP A 104 14.08 -1.50 10.50
N GLU A 105 15.35 -1.91 10.48
CA GLU A 105 16.16 -2.10 11.70
C GLU A 105 16.43 -0.78 12.43
N ASP A 106 16.44 0.35 11.71
CA ASP A 106 16.63 1.69 12.24
C ASP A 106 15.30 2.33 12.72
N GLY A 107 14.19 1.64 12.51
CA GLY A 107 12.84 2.09 12.86
C GLY A 107 12.21 3.02 11.83
N ASN A 108 12.72 3.09 10.59
CA ASN A 108 12.07 3.84 9.52
C ASN A 108 10.89 3.06 8.95
N LEU A 109 9.85 3.79 8.56
CA LEU A 109 8.65 3.23 7.96
C LEU A 109 8.90 2.88 6.48
N LYS A 110 8.37 1.74 6.06
CA LYS A 110 8.39 1.22 4.68
C LYS A 110 6.99 0.79 4.25
N VAL A 111 6.43 1.47 3.26
CA VAL A 111 5.14 1.07 2.64
C VAL A 111 5.36 -0.14 1.74
N THR A 112 4.48 -1.14 1.84
CA THR A 112 4.53 -2.38 1.04
C THR A 112 3.13 -2.76 0.51
N ASP A 113 3.09 -3.81 -0.31
CA ASP A 113 1.87 -4.42 -0.87
C ASP A 113 1.06 -3.52 -1.81
N PHE A 114 1.62 -3.30 -2.99
CA PHE A 114 0.98 -2.59 -4.10
C PHE A 114 0.01 -3.47 -4.93
N GLY A 115 -0.41 -4.62 -4.39
CA GLY A 115 -1.28 -5.58 -5.09
C GLY A 115 -2.66 -5.04 -5.49
N LEU A 116 -3.17 -4.02 -4.80
CA LEU A 116 -4.42 -3.33 -5.15
C LEU A 116 -4.21 -1.97 -5.82
N SER A 117 -2.97 -1.56 -6.09
CA SER A 117 -2.66 -0.25 -6.64
C SER A 117 -3.25 -0.01 -8.04
N ALA A 118 -3.43 1.26 -8.40
CA ALA A 118 -3.86 1.71 -9.72
C ALA A 118 -2.95 2.81 -10.23
N PHE A 119 -2.86 2.94 -11.56
CA PHE A 119 -2.26 4.07 -12.23
C PHE A 119 -3.31 5.09 -12.65
N SER A 120 -2.89 6.33 -12.93
CA SER A 120 -3.72 7.36 -13.57
C SER A 120 -4.32 6.88 -14.91
N ASP A 121 -3.63 6.00 -15.63
CA ASP A 121 -4.12 5.40 -16.88
C ASP A 121 -5.35 4.48 -16.70
N HIS A 122 -5.67 4.10 -15.45
CA HIS A 122 -6.87 3.35 -15.11
C HIS A 122 -8.09 4.23 -14.78
N LEU A 123 -7.93 5.54 -14.82
CA LEU A 123 -9.02 6.47 -14.70
C LEU A 123 -9.94 6.31 -15.91
N ARG A 124 -11.26 6.32 -15.66
CA ARG A 124 -12.23 6.36 -16.77
C ARG A 124 -12.28 7.75 -17.40
N GLN A 125 -13.12 7.92 -18.41
CA GLN A 125 -13.31 9.20 -19.10
C GLN A 125 -13.74 10.34 -18.15
N ASP A 126 -14.34 10.00 -16.99
CA ASP A 126 -14.72 10.93 -15.93
C ASP A 126 -13.54 11.32 -15.01
N GLY A 127 -12.33 10.80 -15.26
CA GLY A 127 -11.15 11.04 -14.42
C GLY A 127 -11.17 10.32 -13.08
N LEU A 128 -12.02 9.29 -12.90
CA LEU A 128 -12.22 8.58 -11.64
C LEU A 128 -11.88 7.09 -11.74
N LEU A 129 -11.54 6.50 -10.58
CA LEU A 129 -11.45 5.05 -10.39
C LEU A 129 -12.83 4.49 -10.03
N HIS A 130 -13.13 3.26 -10.47
CA HIS A 130 -14.45 2.63 -10.25
C HIS A 130 -14.38 1.24 -9.60
N THR A 131 -13.19 0.75 -9.29
CA THR A 131 -13.02 -0.55 -8.62
C THR A 131 -13.11 -0.39 -7.12
N THR A 132 -14.14 -0.94 -6.49
CA THR A 132 -14.25 -1.03 -5.02
C THR A 132 -13.21 -2.03 -4.51
N CYS A 133 -12.26 -1.58 -3.71
CA CYS A 133 -11.22 -2.39 -3.10
C CYS A 133 -10.69 -1.73 -1.82
N GLY A 134 -9.81 -2.42 -1.11
CA GLY A 134 -9.22 -1.97 0.15
C GLY A 134 -9.81 -2.68 1.37
N THR A 135 -9.33 -2.30 2.55
CA THR A 135 -9.72 -2.88 3.83
C THR A 135 -10.84 -2.03 4.46
N PRO A 136 -12.03 -2.57 4.76
CA PRO A 136 -13.23 -1.80 5.13
C PRO A 136 -13.03 -0.74 6.21
N ALA A 137 -12.22 -1.02 7.24
CA ALA A 137 -11.98 -0.09 8.35
C ALA A 137 -11.16 1.15 7.95
N TYR A 138 -10.45 1.10 6.83
CA TYR A 138 -9.55 2.16 6.34
C TYR A 138 -10.03 2.81 5.05
N VAL A 139 -11.05 2.21 4.38
CA VAL A 139 -11.49 2.65 3.06
C VAL A 139 -12.36 3.90 3.15
N ALA A 140 -12.17 4.84 2.23
CA ALA A 140 -12.97 6.04 2.13
C ALA A 140 -14.42 5.73 1.72
N PRO A 141 -15.43 6.44 2.25
CA PRO A 141 -16.84 6.17 1.99
C PRO A 141 -17.22 6.25 0.51
N GLU A 142 -16.60 7.13 -0.26
CA GLU A 142 -16.83 7.26 -1.71
C GLU A 142 -16.38 6.04 -2.51
N VAL A 143 -15.41 5.26 -2.01
CA VAL A 143 -14.97 4.01 -2.65
C VAL A 143 -16.07 2.97 -2.64
N ILE A 144 -16.91 2.97 -1.58
CA ILE A 144 -18.05 2.05 -1.44
C ILE A 144 -19.22 2.50 -2.30
N GLY A 145 -19.34 3.80 -2.57
CA GLY A 145 -20.51 4.42 -3.19
C GLY A 145 -20.74 4.12 -4.69
N LYS A 146 -19.85 3.41 -5.37
CA LYS A 146 -19.93 2.96 -6.79
C LYS A 146 -20.05 4.07 -7.84
N LYS A 147 -19.96 5.34 -7.49
CA LYS A 147 -20.05 6.49 -8.41
C LYS A 147 -18.70 6.86 -9.03
N GLY A 148 -17.63 6.17 -8.65
CA GLY A 148 -16.27 6.52 -8.96
C GLY A 148 -15.65 7.39 -7.86
N TYR A 149 -14.32 7.37 -7.76
CA TYR A 149 -13.60 8.10 -6.72
C TYR A 149 -12.20 8.54 -7.20
N ASP A 150 -11.70 9.60 -6.55
CA ASP A 150 -10.34 10.07 -6.68
C ASP A 150 -9.42 9.19 -5.82
N GLY A 151 -8.48 8.46 -6.46
CA GLY A 151 -7.59 7.54 -5.77
C GLY A 151 -6.67 8.22 -4.77
N ALA A 152 -6.21 9.46 -5.05
CA ALA A 152 -5.37 10.21 -4.14
C ALA A 152 -6.13 10.61 -2.87
N LYS A 153 -7.37 11.09 -3.01
CA LYS A 153 -8.22 11.45 -1.86
C LYS A 153 -8.56 10.23 -1.01
N ALA A 154 -8.83 9.08 -1.65
CA ALA A 154 -9.08 7.83 -0.94
C ALA A 154 -7.87 7.36 -0.12
N ASP A 155 -6.65 7.46 -0.67
CA ASP A 155 -5.42 7.16 0.07
C ASP A 155 -5.21 8.11 1.26
N ILE A 156 -5.50 9.41 1.09
CA ILE A 156 -5.41 10.40 2.18
C ILE A 156 -6.41 10.10 3.30
N TRP A 157 -7.64 9.67 2.98
CA TRP A 157 -8.58 9.19 3.99
C TRP A 157 -7.98 8.04 4.82
N SER A 158 -7.41 7.03 4.15
CA SER A 158 -6.75 5.89 4.81
C SER A 158 -5.59 6.34 5.71
N CYS A 159 -4.78 7.31 5.26
CA CYS A 159 -3.73 7.93 6.08
C CYS A 159 -4.32 8.59 7.35
N GLY A 160 -5.46 9.27 7.24
CA GLY A 160 -6.16 9.86 8.40
C GLY A 160 -6.59 8.81 9.41
N VAL A 161 -7.15 7.68 8.95
CA VAL A 161 -7.51 6.55 9.83
C VAL A 161 -6.27 5.96 10.50
N ILE A 162 -5.16 5.80 9.75
CA ILE A 162 -3.89 5.33 10.30
C ILE A 162 -3.39 6.27 11.40
N LEU A 163 -3.40 7.59 11.17
CA LEU A 163 -2.99 8.57 12.18
C LEU A 163 -3.84 8.45 13.45
N TYR A 164 -5.16 8.31 13.30
CA TYR A 164 -6.04 8.10 14.44
C TYR A 164 -5.64 6.85 15.23
N VAL A 165 -5.41 5.72 14.55
CA VAL A 165 -5.00 4.45 15.19
C VAL A 165 -3.65 4.58 15.89
N LEU A 166 -2.68 5.31 15.32
CA LEU A 166 -1.38 5.56 15.96
C LEU A 166 -1.53 6.31 17.29
N LEU A 167 -2.44 7.29 17.35
CA LEU A 167 -2.62 8.16 18.52
C LEU A 167 -3.61 7.61 19.54
N ALA A 168 -4.67 6.93 19.08
CA ALA A 168 -5.72 6.39 19.95
C ALA A 168 -5.44 4.95 20.41
N GLY A 169 -4.81 4.13 19.54
CA GLY A 169 -4.56 2.71 19.78
C GLY A 169 -5.71 1.77 19.35
N PHE A 170 -6.77 2.32 18.76
CA PHE A 170 -7.94 1.59 18.26
C PHE A 170 -8.54 2.29 17.04
N LEU A 171 -9.40 1.61 16.29
CA LEU A 171 -10.10 2.16 15.11
C LEU A 171 -11.14 3.23 15.50
N PRO A 172 -11.33 4.26 14.65
CA PRO A 172 -12.35 5.28 14.86
C PRO A 172 -13.78 4.74 14.76
#